data_c8014bd4b8bf35300f2a332ea5631b8b
#
_entry.id   c8014bd4b8bf35300f2a332ea5631b8b
#
_cell.length_a   1.000
_cell.length_b   1.000
_cell.length_c   1.000
_cell.angle_alpha   90.00
_cell.angle_beta   90.00
_cell.angle_gamma   90.00
#
_symmetry.space_group_name_H-M   'P 1'
#
loop_
_entity.id
_entity.type
_entity.pdbx_description
1 polymer ?
#
loop_
_entity_poly.entity_id
_entity_poly.type
_entity_poly.pdbx_seq_one_letter_code
_entity_poly.pdbx_strand_id
1 'polypeptide(L)'
;TIPMQQMYDTKNRDGLKFVWNSAIYTHNQPDEARYEQYVDDMLTQRNLADVYHALNTFNISAVDNEVSKGMNRVKDIQIPTFILYGDRDFVVIEAMTNEIIEDFEGRAQIMKLANCGHSPLVDCLGETKDAIETFILS
;
A
#
# COMPACT_ATOMS: atom_id res chain seq x y z
N THR A 1 6.63 0.86 -16.10
CA THR A 1 6.33 2.33 -16.11
C THR A 1 5.70 2.77 -17.44
N ILE A 2 6.30 2.43 -18.59
CA ILE A 2 5.80 2.87 -19.92
C ILE A 2 4.35 2.42 -20.20
N PRO A 3 3.93 1.15 -19.99
CA PRO A 3 2.54 0.74 -20.21
C PRO A 3 1.56 1.48 -19.30
N MET A 4 1.93 1.70 -18.04
CA MET A 4 1.08 2.45 -17.11
C MET A 4 0.93 3.91 -17.55
N GLN A 5 2.04 4.58 -17.92
CA GLN A 5 1.99 5.95 -18.41
C GLN A 5 1.07 6.09 -19.63
N GLN A 6 1.14 5.13 -20.58
CA GLN A 6 0.24 5.12 -21.74
C GLN A 6 -1.23 5.02 -21.34
N MET A 7 -1.59 4.21 -20.32
CA MET A 7 -2.97 4.12 -19.84
C MET A 7 -3.47 5.45 -19.27
N TYR A 8 -2.63 6.18 -18.56
CA TYR A 8 -2.94 7.50 -18.04
C TYR A 8 -3.07 8.53 -19.16
N ASP A 9 -2.12 8.57 -20.09
CA ASP A 9 -2.10 9.54 -21.22
C ASP A 9 -3.28 9.37 -22.16
N THR A 10 -3.71 8.13 -22.39
CA THR A 10 -4.86 7.79 -23.24
C THR A 10 -6.17 7.73 -22.48
N LYS A 11 -6.17 7.97 -21.16
CA LYS A 11 -7.33 7.84 -20.27
C LYS A 11 -8.04 6.48 -20.41
N ASN A 12 -7.23 5.42 -20.52
CA ASN A 12 -7.72 4.05 -20.67
C ASN A 12 -8.27 3.50 -19.34
N ARG A 13 -9.52 3.84 -19.03
CA ARG A 13 -10.21 3.48 -17.79
C ARG A 13 -10.26 1.96 -17.58
N ASP A 14 -10.62 1.21 -18.60
CA ASP A 14 -10.72 -0.25 -18.53
C ASP A 14 -9.34 -0.89 -18.27
N GLY A 15 -8.30 -0.40 -18.90
CA GLY A 15 -6.93 -0.82 -18.65
C GLY A 15 -6.48 -0.54 -17.23
N LEU A 16 -6.81 0.63 -16.67
CA LEU A 16 -6.52 0.96 -15.27
C LEU A 16 -7.29 0.03 -14.33
N LYS A 17 -8.60 -0.15 -14.50
CA LYS A 17 -9.40 -1.08 -13.70
C LYS A 17 -8.85 -2.50 -13.77
N PHE A 18 -8.44 -2.98 -14.96
CA PHE A 18 -7.84 -4.31 -15.12
C PHE A 18 -6.58 -4.49 -14.26
N VAL A 19 -5.67 -3.50 -14.28
CA VAL A 19 -4.44 -3.55 -13.46
C VAL A 19 -4.78 -3.54 -11.98
N TRP A 20 -5.69 -2.66 -11.53
CA TRP A 20 -6.09 -2.58 -10.13
C TRP A 20 -6.76 -3.85 -9.64
N ASN A 21 -7.65 -4.45 -10.44
CA ASN A 21 -8.30 -5.71 -10.10
C ASN A 21 -7.32 -6.89 -10.02
N SER A 22 -6.22 -6.80 -10.76
CA SER A 22 -5.21 -7.87 -10.78
C SER A 22 -4.28 -7.86 -9.56
N ALA A 23 -4.16 -6.74 -8.86
CA ALA A 23 -3.18 -6.60 -7.79
C ALA A 23 -3.75 -5.98 -6.50
N ILE A 24 -4.63 -4.98 -6.62
CA ILE A 24 -5.15 -4.20 -5.49
C ILE A 24 -6.50 -4.73 -5.02
N TYR A 25 -7.47 -4.81 -5.91
CA TYR A 25 -8.85 -5.23 -5.63
C TYR A 25 -9.06 -6.71 -5.96
N THR A 26 -8.22 -7.57 -5.40
CA THR A 26 -8.16 -8.99 -5.74
C THR A 26 -9.24 -9.83 -5.06
N HIS A 27 -9.82 -9.35 -3.97
CA HIS A 27 -10.87 -10.06 -3.21
C HIS A 27 -12.22 -9.40 -3.35
N ASN A 28 -12.28 -8.10 -3.11
CA ASN A 28 -13.47 -7.28 -3.30
C ASN A 28 -13.14 -6.10 -4.21
N GLN A 29 -14.18 -5.56 -4.84
CA GLN A 29 -14.07 -4.36 -5.64
C GLN A 29 -14.94 -3.27 -5.00
N PRO A 30 -14.57 -1.99 -5.16
CA PRO A 30 -15.47 -0.90 -4.82
C PRO A 30 -16.79 -1.04 -5.59
N ASP A 31 -17.89 -0.49 -5.06
CA ASP A 31 -19.10 -0.32 -5.85
C ASP A 31 -18.80 0.53 -7.10
N GLU A 32 -19.58 0.33 -8.16
CA GLU A 32 -19.29 0.93 -9.47
C GLU A 32 -19.15 2.45 -9.42
N ALA A 33 -20.01 3.14 -8.67
CA ALA A 33 -19.98 4.61 -8.60
C ALA A 33 -18.70 5.09 -7.91
N ARG A 34 -18.28 4.41 -6.83
CA ARG A 34 -17.04 4.72 -6.14
C ARG A 34 -15.81 4.35 -6.96
N TYR A 35 -15.87 3.25 -7.70
CA TYR A 35 -14.76 2.85 -8.56
C TYR A 35 -14.52 3.87 -9.67
N GLU A 36 -15.59 4.39 -10.27
CA GLU A 36 -15.46 5.46 -11.26
C GLU A 36 -14.82 6.73 -10.67
N GLN A 37 -15.16 7.10 -9.44
CA GLN A 37 -14.49 8.20 -8.73
C GLN A 37 -13.00 7.93 -8.53
N TYR A 38 -12.63 6.71 -8.10
CA TYR A 38 -11.23 6.35 -7.95
C TYR A 38 -10.47 6.39 -9.27
N VAL A 39 -11.09 5.98 -10.38
CA VAL A 39 -10.46 6.09 -11.70
C VAL A 39 -10.30 7.55 -12.12
N ASP A 40 -11.27 8.41 -11.82
CA ASP A 40 -11.14 9.86 -12.06
C ASP A 40 -9.96 10.43 -11.26
N ASP A 41 -9.82 10.08 -10.00
CA ASP A 41 -8.69 10.49 -9.16
C ASP A 41 -7.35 9.95 -9.71
N MET A 42 -7.29 8.69 -10.12
CA MET A 42 -6.10 8.12 -10.78
C MET A 42 -5.69 8.93 -12.00
N LEU A 43 -6.66 9.34 -12.84
CA LEU A 43 -6.40 10.10 -14.05
C LEU A 43 -5.92 11.54 -13.80
N THR A 44 -5.93 12.02 -12.57
CA THR A 44 -5.28 13.28 -12.18
C THR A 44 -3.77 13.16 -12.00
N GLN A 45 -3.23 11.95 -11.94
CA GLN A 45 -1.81 11.69 -11.72
C GLN A 45 -0.94 12.25 -12.85
N ARG A 46 0.07 13.05 -12.50
CA ARG A 46 0.92 13.76 -13.46
C ARG A 46 2.41 13.45 -13.35
N ASN A 47 2.84 12.89 -12.23
CA ASN A 47 4.24 12.63 -11.92
C ASN A 47 4.51 11.14 -11.62
N LEU A 48 3.89 10.26 -12.38
CA LEU A 48 3.97 8.80 -12.19
C LEU A 48 5.42 8.28 -12.16
N ALA A 49 6.27 8.81 -13.04
CA ALA A 49 7.67 8.41 -13.09
C ALA A 49 8.44 8.77 -11.81
N ASP A 50 8.17 9.95 -11.24
CA ASP A 50 8.80 10.41 -9.99
C ASP A 50 8.33 9.58 -8.80
N VAL A 51 7.04 9.22 -8.77
CA VAL A 51 6.47 8.34 -7.73
C VAL A 51 7.14 6.97 -7.78
N TYR A 52 7.24 6.34 -8.94
CA TYR A 52 7.93 5.05 -9.07
C TYR A 52 9.42 5.14 -8.77
N HIS A 53 10.07 6.25 -9.11
CA HIS A 53 11.46 6.47 -8.72
C HIS A 53 11.60 6.55 -7.20
N ALA A 54 10.73 7.32 -6.54
CA ALA A 54 10.72 7.43 -5.08
C ALA A 54 10.47 6.08 -4.39
N LEU A 55 9.51 5.29 -4.86
CA LEU A 55 9.23 3.94 -4.34
C LEU A 55 10.44 3.00 -4.42
N ASN A 56 11.27 3.15 -5.45
CA ASN A 56 12.47 2.31 -5.60
C ASN A 56 13.67 2.83 -4.81
N THR A 57 13.77 4.12 -4.56
CA THR A 57 14.96 4.75 -3.97
C THR A 57 14.80 5.13 -2.50
N PHE A 58 13.57 5.32 -2.02
CA PHE A 58 13.30 5.62 -0.62
C PHE A 58 13.41 4.35 0.21
N ASN A 59 14.42 4.28 1.08
CA ASN A 59 14.68 3.10 1.90
C ASN A 59 15.05 3.50 3.33
N ILE A 60 14.07 3.49 4.22
CA ILE A 60 14.25 3.82 5.65
C ILE A 60 14.75 2.63 6.49
N SER A 61 14.73 1.41 5.94
CA SER A 61 15.24 0.20 6.58
C SER A 61 16.75 0.27 6.87
N ALA A 62 17.23 -0.64 7.69
CA ALA A 62 18.67 -0.83 7.92
C ALA A 62 19.35 -1.62 6.79
N VAL A 63 18.58 -2.29 5.94
CA VAL A 63 19.08 -3.21 4.91
C VAL A 63 19.14 -2.53 3.54
N ASP A 64 20.26 -2.73 2.83
CA ASP A 64 20.41 -2.26 1.46
C ASP A 64 19.51 -3.10 0.53
N ASN A 65 18.89 -2.44 -0.46
CA ASN A 65 18.26 -3.13 -1.59
C ASN A 65 19.09 -2.95 -2.87
N GLU A 66 18.62 -3.50 -3.99
CA GLU A 66 19.35 -3.46 -5.27
C GLU A 66 19.55 -2.03 -5.82
N VAL A 67 18.75 -1.07 -5.40
CA VAL A 67 18.71 0.29 -5.99
C VAL A 67 19.12 1.38 -5.00
N SER A 68 19.01 1.12 -3.69
CA SER A 68 19.28 2.12 -2.66
C SER A 68 19.89 1.51 -1.40
N LYS A 69 20.69 2.33 -0.72
CA LYS A 69 21.22 1.98 0.59
C LYS A 69 20.18 2.19 1.68
N GLY A 70 20.20 1.32 2.66
CA GLY A 70 19.41 1.47 3.87
C GLY A 70 19.83 2.70 4.67
N MET A 71 18.88 3.56 5.00
CA MET A 71 19.13 4.76 5.79
C MET A 71 19.10 4.49 7.30
N ASN A 72 18.63 3.32 7.72
CA ASN A 72 18.48 2.93 9.13
C ASN A 72 17.72 3.99 9.97
N ARG A 73 16.62 4.50 9.41
CA ARG A 73 15.85 5.60 10.00
C ARG A 73 14.60 5.14 10.76
N VAL A 74 14.20 3.86 10.62
CA VAL A 74 13.05 3.31 11.38
C VAL A 74 13.25 3.44 12.88
N LYS A 75 14.47 3.29 13.37
CA LYS A 75 14.84 3.48 14.78
C LYS A 75 14.56 4.90 15.32
N ASP A 76 14.52 5.91 14.43
CA ASP A 76 14.28 7.31 14.81
C ASP A 76 12.77 7.61 14.99
N ILE A 77 11.89 6.68 14.60
CA ILE A 77 10.45 6.82 14.77
C ILE A 77 10.10 6.54 16.23
N GLN A 78 9.69 7.61 16.95
CA GLN A 78 9.37 7.57 18.38
C GLN A 78 7.87 7.72 18.67
N ILE A 79 7.07 7.99 17.64
CA ILE A 79 5.60 8.08 17.78
C ILE A 79 4.98 6.70 17.86
N PRO A 80 3.83 6.53 18.55
CA PRO A 80 3.07 5.28 18.52
C PRO A 80 2.82 4.88 17.06
N THR A 81 3.14 3.64 16.72
CA THR A 81 3.04 3.13 15.36
C THR A 81 2.21 1.86 15.33
N PHE A 82 1.31 1.78 14.38
CA PHE A 82 0.48 0.60 14.13
C PHE A 82 0.69 0.10 12.70
N ILE A 83 1.08 -1.16 12.56
CA ILE A 83 1.26 -1.84 11.28
C ILE A 83 0.06 -2.75 11.06
N LEU A 84 -0.77 -2.38 10.08
CA LEU A 84 -1.96 -3.12 9.67
C LEU A 84 -1.74 -3.64 8.25
N TYR A 85 -1.92 -4.93 8.02
CA TYR A 85 -1.69 -5.54 6.70
C TYR A 85 -2.62 -6.72 6.43
N GLY A 86 -2.89 -6.97 5.14
CA GLY A 86 -3.71 -8.10 4.70
C GLY A 86 -2.91 -9.40 4.56
N ASP A 87 -3.57 -10.53 4.82
CA ASP A 87 -2.98 -11.87 4.68
C ASP A 87 -2.80 -12.32 3.22
N ARG A 88 -3.39 -11.59 2.28
CA ARG A 88 -3.41 -11.87 0.84
C ARG A 88 -2.99 -10.67 0.00
N ASP A 89 -2.09 -9.85 0.52
CA ASP A 89 -1.54 -8.72 -0.22
C ASP A 89 -0.52 -9.22 -1.25
N PHE A 90 -0.79 -8.97 -2.54
CA PHE A 90 0.08 -9.32 -3.65
C PHE A 90 1.02 -8.18 -4.08
N VAL A 91 0.88 -7.00 -3.48
CA VAL A 91 1.74 -5.84 -3.74
C VAL A 91 2.83 -5.73 -2.68
N VAL A 92 2.43 -5.74 -1.41
CA VAL A 92 3.35 -5.79 -0.26
C VAL A 92 3.20 -7.15 0.39
N ILE A 93 3.99 -8.10 -0.10
CA ILE A 93 3.94 -9.49 0.38
C ILE A 93 4.39 -9.59 1.84
N GLU A 94 3.96 -10.64 2.53
CA GLU A 94 4.22 -10.83 3.96
C GLU A 94 5.71 -10.77 4.33
N ALA A 95 6.61 -11.20 3.44
CA ALA A 95 8.06 -11.10 3.67
C ALA A 95 8.51 -9.64 3.80
N MET A 96 8.01 -8.73 2.96
CA MET A 96 8.32 -7.30 3.03
C MET A 96 7.74 -6.66 4.31
N THR A 97 6.54 -7.08 4.70
CA THR A 97 5.93 -6.62 5.97
C THR A 97 6.74 -7.09 7.17
N ASN A 98 7.23 -8.32 7.16
CA ASN A 98 8.06 -8.85 8.23
C ASN A 98 9.38 -8.08 8.38
N GLU A 99 10.02 -7.66 7.31
CA GLU A 99 11.21 -6.78 7.37
C GLU A 99 10.88 -5.46 8.07
N ILE A 100 9.73 -4.83 7.75
CA ILE A 100 9.29 -3.61 8.43
C ILE A 100 9.07 -3.87 9.93
N ILE A 101 8.41 -4.98 10.28
CA ILE A 101 8.14 -5.36 11.67
C ILE A 101 9.46 -5.55 12.44
N GLU A 102 10.43 -6.23 11.84
CA GLU A 102 11.75 -6.45 12.42
C GLU A 102 12.50 -5.13 12.68
N ASP A 103 12.47 -4.20 11.73
CA ASP A 103 13.09 -2.88 11.86
C ASP A 103 12.49 -2.04 13.01
N PHE A 104 11.24 -2.28 13.37
CA PHE A 104 10.61 -1.65 14.53
C PHE A 104 11.00 -2.27 15.88
N GLU A 105 11.62 -3.46 15.92
CA GLU A 105 12.12 -4.08 17.14
C GLU A 105 11.09 -4.14 18.28
N GLY A 106 9.85 -4.45 17.97
CA GLY A 106 8.75 -4.52 18.94
C GLY A 106 8.14 -3.18 19.36
N ARG A 107 8.56 -2.06 18.76
CA ARG A 107 8.03 -0.72 19.06
C ARG A 107 6.71 -0.39 18.36
N ALA A 108 6.29 -1.22 17.40
CA ALA A 108 5.01 -1.08 16.72
C ALA A 108 4.00 -2.10 17.21
N GLN A 109 2.72 -1.70 17.27
CA GLN A 109 1.61 -2.65 17.36
C GLN A 109 1.36 -3.26 15.98
N ILE A 110 0.95 -4.52 15.92
CA ILE A 110 0.85 -5.26 14.67
C ILE A 110 -0.49 -5.97 14.61
N MET A 111 -1.19 -5.86 13.47
CA MET A 111 -2.39 -6.64 13.22
C MET A 111 -2.43 -7.12 11.76
N LYS A 112 -2.59 -8.44 11.60
CA LYS A 112 -2.83 -9.07 10.32
C LYS A 112 -4.33 -9.23 10.10
N LEU A 113 -4.85 -8.70 9.00
CA LEU A 113 -6.24 -8.81 8.59
C LEU A 113 -6.46 -10.07 7.76
N ALA A 114 -7.45 -10.88 8.15
CA ALA A 114 -7.81 -12.09 7.43
C ALA A 114 -8.63 -11.79 6.17
N ASN A 115 -8.42 -12.55 5.10
CA ASN A 115 -9.11 -12.41 3.82
C ASN A 115 -8.99 -10.99 3.22
N CYS A 116 -7.86 -10.34 3.44
CA CYS A 116 -7.62 -8.97 3.07
C CYS A 116 -6.41 -8.87 2.12
N GLY A 117 -6.56 -8.14 1.04
CA GLY A 117 -5.49 -7.83 0.09
C GLY A 117 -4.85 -6.48 0.37
N HIS A 118 -4.43 -5.81 -0.71
CA HIS A 118 -3.73 -4.51 -0.64
C HIS A 118 -4.66 -3.33 -0.29
N SER A 119 -5.98 -3.52 -0.33
CA SER A 119 -6.93 -2.45 -0.03
C SER A 119 -7.86 -2.81 1.14
N PRO A 120 -7.39 -2.69 2.39
CA PRO A 120 -8.21 -2.99 3.57
C PRO A 120 -9.52 -2.19 3.64
N LEU A 121 -9.53 -0.98 3.12
CA LEU A 121 -10.73 -0.13 3.06
C LEU A 121 -11.82 -0.66 2.12
N VAL A 122 -11.47 -1.57 1.23
CA VAL A 122 -12.41 -2.24 0.31
C VAL A 122 -12.70 -3.67 0.78
N ASP A 123 -11.66 -4.39 1.22
CA ASP A 123 -11.77 -5.80 1.57
C ASP A 123 -12.39 -6.04 2.95
N CYS A 124 -12.01 -5.23 3.95
CA CYS A 124 -12.39 -5.44 5.35
C CYS A 124 -12.52 -4.11 6.12
N LEU A 125 -13.36 -3.21 5.60
CA LEU A 125 -13.55 -1.86 6.14
C LEU A 125 -13.91 -1.86 7.64
N GLY A 126 -14.78 -2.77 8.08
CA GLY A 126 -15.23 -2.85 9.46
C GLY A 126 -14.07 -3.11 10.41
N GLU A 127 -13.34 -4.20 10.19
CA GLU A 127 -12.19 -4.59 11.00
C GLU A 127 -11.09 -3.54 10.96
N THR A 128 -10.83 -2.96 9.79
CA THR A 128 -9.84 -1.89 9.61
C THR A 128 -10.19 -0.67 10.46
N LYS A 129 -11.45 -0.22 10.41
CA LYS A 129 -11.94 0.92 11.18
C LYS A 129 -11.83 0.65 12.68
N ASP A 130 -12.32 -0.50 13.14
CA ASP A 130 -12.32 -0.85 14.57
C ASP A 130 -10.88 -0.97 15.12
N ALA A 131 -9.97 -1.52 14.32
CA ALA A 131 -8.55 -1.62 14.69
C ALA A 131 -7.90 -0.24 14.83
N ILE A 132 -8.14 0.66 13.88
CA ILE A 132 -7.62 2.04 13.92
C ILE A 132 -8.21 2.82 15.09
N GLU A 133 -9.52 2.73 15.33
CA GLU A 133 -10.20 3.39 16.47
C GLU A 133 -9.63 2.89 17.80
N THR A 134 -9.43 1.57 17.94
CA THR A 134 -8.84 0.97 19.13
C THR A 134 -7.43 1.49 19.38
N PHE A 135 -6.61 1.56 18.33
CA PHE A 135 -5.23 2.06 18.43
C PHE A 135 -5.19 3.55 18.82
N ILE A 136 -6.05 4.39 18.24
CA ILE A 136 -6.06 5.84 18.53
C ILE A 136 -6.52 6.12 19.97
N LEU A 137 -7.40 5.27 20.51
CA LEU A 137 -7.97 5.44 21.86
C LEU A 137 -7.13 4.77 22.96
N SER A 138 -6.10 4.01 22.63
CA SER A 138 -5.19 3.36 23.58
C SER A 138 -4.05 4.30 24.01
#